data_a4846b2d31739af633caaff975e5ed4d
#
_entry.id   a4846b2d31739af633caaff975e5ed4d
#
_cell.length_a   1.000
_cell.length_b   1.000
_cell.length_c   1.000
_cell.angle_alpha   90.00
_cell.angle_beta   90.00
_cell.angle_gamma   90.00
#
_symmetry.space_group_name_H-M   'P 1'
#
loop_
_entity.id
_entity.type
_entity.pdbx_description
1 polymer ?
#
loop_
_entity_poly.entity_id
_entity_poly.type
_entity_poly.pdbx_seq_one_letter_code
_entity_poly.pdbx_strand_id
1 'polypeptide(L)'
;MKTSTKIFAVAGALLVTLAFTIAAATPAQEKSFTDKYKTAMEGKDTATLESFLYTQGSDPAALEFYKMMQSGAAGEKIASIELVNLTPEDVKKATTPMDGPTGKVCLNLKPTKKLVIKVEKKDASGSSSSSSENFVAEKDGKYVIPVPGPCK
;
A
#
# COMPACT_ATOMS: atom_id res chain seq x y z
N MET A 1 26.79 -65.32 33.88
CA MET A 1 25.56 -64.50 33.86
C MET A 1 25.93 -63.17 33.29
N LYS A 2 25.48 -62.89 32.04
CA LYS A 2 25.73 -61.62 31.34
C LYS A 2 24.42 -60.84 31.33
N THR A 3 24.36 -59.74 32.07
CA THR A 3 23.24 -58.83 32.11
C THR A 3 23.43 -57.73 31.01
N SER A 4 22.60 -57.78 30.00
CA SER A 4 22.58 -56.78 28.90
C SER A 4 21.66 -55.61 29.26
N THR A 5 22.21 -54.43 29.48
CA THR A 5 21.46 -53.20 29.72
C THR A 5 21.13 -52.59 28.40
N LYS A 6 19.85 -52.54 28.05
CA LYS A 6 19.36 -51.82 26.87
C LYS A 6 19.14 -50.34 27.22
N ILE A 7 19.91 -49.48 26.58
CA ILE A 7 19.74 -48.01 26.64
C ILE A 7 18.68 -47.61 25.61
N PHE A 8 17.54 -47.11 26.07
CA PHE A 8 16.53 -46.49 25.21
C PHE A 8 16.91 -45.02 24.98
N ALA A 9 17.31 -44.69 23.76
CA ALA A 9 17.47 -43.30 23.33
C ALA A 9 16.11 -42.73 22.95
N VAL A 10 15.61 -41.78 23.76
CA VAL A 10 14.41 -40.99 23.43
C VAL A 10 14.86 -39.81 22.59
N ALA A 11 14.60 -39.87 21.27
CA ALA A 11 14.77 -38.74 20.37
C ALA A 11 13.58 -37.78 20.52
N GLY A 12 13.79 -36.71 21.28
CA GLY A 12 12.82 -35.60 21.36
C GLY A 12 12.88 -34.76 20.11
N ALA A 13 11.87 -34.87 19.26
CA ALA A 13 11.69 -33.97 18.12
C ALA A 13 11.21 -32.61 18.64
N LEU A 14 12.08 -31.60 18.58
CA LEU A 14 11.76 -30.20 18.88
C LEU A 14 11.03 -29.63 17.66
N LEU A 15 9.70 -29.59 17.73
CA LEU A 15 8.87 -28.82 16.76
C LEU A 15 9.04 -27.33 17.04
N VAL A 16 9.92 -26.68 16.28
CA VAL A 16 9.99 -25.20 16.23
C VAL A 16 8.83 -24.71 15.38
N THR A 17 7.73 -24.34 16.02
CA THR A 17 6.65 -23.59 15.36
C THR A 17 7.12 -22.16 15.13
N LEU A 18 7.53 -21.84 13.89
CA LEU A 18 7.71 -20.45 13.46
C LEU A 18 6.32 -19.79 13.44
N ALA A 19 5.99 -19.07 14.49
CA ALA A 19 4.88 -18.14 14.47
C ALA A 19 5.26 -16.95 13.57
N PHE A 20 4.75 -16.92 12.34
CA PHE A 20 4.77 -15.71 11.51
C PHE A 20 3.85 -14.67 12.16
N THR A 21 4.41 -13.85 13.03
CA THR A 21 3.73 -12.62 13.45
C THR A 21 3.69 -11.68 12.25
N ILE A 22 2.52 -11.53 11.66
CA ILE A 22 2.24 -10.43 10.72
C ILE A 22 2.31 -9.16 11.57
N ALA A 23 3.49 -8.54 11.61
CA ALA A 23 3.67 -7.29 12.33
C ALA A 23 2.89 -6.20 11.58
N ALA A 24 1.94 -5.57 12.27
CA ALA A 24 1.30 -4.36 11.76
C ALA A 24 2.37 -3.30 11.52
N ALA A 25 2.20 -2.50 10.46
CA ALA A 25 3.17 -1.48 10.12
C ALA A 25 3.32 -0.45 11.25
N THR A 26 4.56 -0.06 11.49
CA THR A 26 4.93 0.82 12.59
C THR A 26 4.82 2.31 12.18
N PRO A 27 4.71 3.26 13.14
CA PRO A 27 4.77 4.70 12.83
C PRO A 27 6.03 5.10 12.04
N ALA A 28 7.15 4.40 12.25
CA ALA A 28 8.37 4.62 11.49
C ALA A 28 8.22 4.22 10.00
N GLN A 29 7.48 3.16 9.73
CA GLN A 29 7.17 2.73 8.35
C GLN A 29 6.19 3.68 7.68
N GLU A 30 5.19 4.20 8.41
CA GLU A 30 4.28 5.24 7.91
C GLU A 30 5.06 6.48 7.47
N LYS A 31 5.94 6.98 8.36
CA LYS A 31 6.79 8.13 8.07
C LYS A 31 7.71 7.86 6.87
N SER A 32 8.36 6.70 6.82
CA SER A 32 9.24 6.33 5.70
C SER A 32 8.50 6.30 4.37
N PHE A 33 7.26 5.80 4.36
CA PHE A 33 6.42 5.76 3.15
C PHE A 33 6.06 7.18 2.71
N THR A 34 5.54 8.03 3.61
CA THR A 34 5.13 9.39 3.27
C THR A 34 6.30 10.26 2.84
N ASP A 35 7.48 10.15 3.50
CA ASP A 35 8.69 10.88 3.13
C ASP A 35 9.19 10.48 1.73
N LYS A 36 9.23 9.18 1.42
CA LYS A 36 9.63 8.68 0.10
C LYS A 36 8.66 9.12 -1.00
N TYR A 37 7.34 9.02 -0.71
CA TYR A 37 6.31 9.43 -1.65
C TYR A 37 6.42 10.93 -1.95
N LYS A 38 6.56 11.77 -0.91
CA LYS A 38 6.76 13.21 -1.05
C LYS A 38 8.00 13.53 -1.88
N THR A 39 9.13 12.92 -1.56
CA THR A 39 10.39 13.13 -2.28
C THR A 39 10.27 12.77 -3.76
N ALA A 40 9.67 11.62 -4.06
CA ALA A 40 9.46 11.16 -5.43
C ALA A 40 8.53 12.10 -6.21
N MET A 41 7.44 12.55 -5.57
CA MET A 41 6.46 13.44 -6.19
C MET A 41 7.06 14.81 -6.49
N GLU A 42 7.71 15.45 -5.53
CA GLU A 42 8.37 16.76 -5.72
C GLU A 42 9.55 16.69 -6.68
N GLY A 43 10.28 15.56 -6.69
CA GLY A 43 11.43 15.29 -7.56
C GLY A 43 11.07 14.82 -8.98
N LYS A 44 9.80 14.64 -9.31
CA LYS A 44 9.32 14.06 -10.59
C LYS A 44 9.85 12.64 -10.85
N ASP A 45 10.11 11.89 -9.79
CA ASP A 45 10.56 10.50 -9.89
C ASP A 45 9.35 9.56 -10.07
N THR A 46 8.87 9.49 -11.31
CA THR A 46 7.70 8.68 -11.68
C THR A 46 7.96 7.19 -11.47
N ALA A 47 9.20 6.72 -11.64
CA ALA A 47 9.55 5.31 -11.42
C ALA A 47 9.36 4.92 -9.94
N THR A 48 9.80 5.76 -9.01
CA THR A 48 9.55 5.54 -7.58
C THR A 48 8.06 5.65 -7.26
N LEU A 49 7.33 6.61 -7.82
CA LEU A 49 5.87 6.72 -7.62
C LEU A 49 5.13 5.48 -8.10
N GLU A 50 5.45 4.95 -9.28
CA GLU A 50 4.88 3.72 -9.81
C GLU A 50 5.22 2.50 -8.96
N SER A 51 6.39 2.48 -8.30
CA SER A 51 6.80 1.38 -7.43
C SER A 51 5.91 1.21 -6.18
N PHE A 52 5.13 2.23 -5.81
CA PHE A 52 4.14 2.11 -4.75
C PHE A 52 2.85 1.42 -5.20
N LEU A 53 2.60 1.27 -6.50
CA LEU A 53 1.40 0.61 -7.01
C LEU A 53 1.49 -0.91 -6.80
N TYR A 54 0.45 -1.49 -6.22
CA TYR A 54 0.34 -2.95 -6.14
C TYR A 54 -0.31 -3.48 -7.43
N THR A 55 0.50 -4.09 -8.28
CA THR A 55 0.10 -4.46 -9.64
C THR A 55 -0.41 -5.89 -9.78
N GLN A 56 -0.21 -6.74 -8.78
CA GLN A 56 -0.64 -8.13 -8.85
C GLN A 56 -2.17 -8.24 -8.92
N GLY A 57 -2.69 -8.79 -10.01
CA GLY A 57 -4.13 -8.95 -10.22
C GLY A 57 -4.85 -7.64 -10.56
N SER A 58 -4.12 -6.57 -10.96
CA SER A 58 -4.73 -5.35 -11.48
C SER A 58 -5.30 -5.54 -12.87
N ASP A 59 -6.34 -4.76 -13.19
CA ASP A 59 -6.79 -4.57 -14.56
C ASP A 59 -5.76 -3.71 -15.31
N PRO A 60 -5.33 -4.08 -16.53
CA PRO A 60 -4.32 -3.34 -17.28
C PRO A 60 -4.70 -1.87 -17.54
N ALA A 61 -5.95 -1.59 -17.88
CA ALA A 61 -6.39 -0.22 -18.14
C ALA A 61 -6.45 0.60 -16.84
N ALA A 62 -6.86 -0.02 -15.73
CA ALA A 62 -6.81 0.62 -14.42
C ALA A 62 -5.35 0.93 -14.01
N LEU A 63 -4.42 0.02 -14.25
CA LEU A 63 -3.00 0.22 -13.95
C LEU A 63 -2.43 1.39 -14.73
N GLU A 64 -2.67 1.47 -16.04
CA GLU A 64 -2.20 2.59 -16.87
C GLU A 64 -2.82 3.93 -16.42
N PHE A 65 -4.09 3.93 -16.03
CA PHE A 65 -4.73 5.12 -15.47
C PHE A 65 -4.07 5.58 -14.17
N TYR A 66 -3.74 4.64 -13.25
CA TYR A 66 -3.04 4.98 -12.01
C TYR A 66 -1.63 5.52 -12.25
N LYS A 67 -0.88 4.94 -13.19
CA LYS A 67 0.44 5.46 -13.62
C LYS A 67 0.32 6.87 -14.19
N MET A 68 -0.66 7.10 -15.05
CA MET A 68 -0.92 8.43 -15.62
C MET A 68 -1.24 9.46 -14.52
N MET A 69 -2.07 9.10 -13.54
CA MET A 69 -2.36 9.99 -12.40
C MET A 69 -1.11 10.31 -11.58
N GLN A 70 -0.26 9.31 -11.31
CA GLN A 70 1.00 9.52 -10.59
C GLN A 70 1.94 10.45 -11.36
N SER A 71 2.08 10.23 -12.67
CA SER A 71 2.92 11.06 -13.53
C SER A 71 2.38 12.49 -13.67
N GLY A 72 1.06 12.66 -13.78
CA GLY A 72 0.42 13.96 -13.91
C GLY A 72 0.55 14.85 -12.68
N ALA A 73 0.63 14.25 -11.50
CA ALA A 73 0.84 14.95 -10.24
C ALA A 73 2.34 15.21 -9.91
N ALA A 74 3.26 14.54 -10.62
CA ALA A 74 4.68 14.65 -10.35
C ALA A 74 5.24 16.06 -10.60
N GLY A 75 6.00 16.57 -9.65
CA GLY A 75 6.59 17.92 -9.68
C GLY A 75 5.75 18.98 -8.97
N GLU A 76 4.60 18.62 -8.42
CA GLU A 76 3.83 19.51 -7.57
C GLU A 76 4.44 19.59 -6.17
N LYS A 77 4.44 20.79 -5.57
CA LYS A 77 4.96 20.99 -4.23
C LYS A 77 3.92 20.59 -3.20
N ILE A 78 4.27 19.63 -2.33
CA ILE A 78 3.37 19.09 -1.32
C ILE A 78 3.38 19.98 -0.08
N ALA A 79 2.25 20.56 0.27
CA ALA A 79 2.05 21.32 1.51
C ALA A 79 1.92 20.40 2.72
N SER A 80 1.14 19.31 2.59
CA SER A 80 1.06 18.25 3.60
C SER A 80 0.79 16.90 2.97
N ILE A 81 1.30 15.84 3.62
CA ILE A 81 1.07 14.45 3.27
C ILE A 81 0.92 13.64 4.55
N GLU A 82 -0.16 12.88 4.64
CA GLU A 82 -0.50 12.13 5.85
C GLU A 82 -1.14 10.79 5.50
N LEU A 83 -0.81 9.75 6.29
CA LEU A 83 -1.55 8.50 6.32
C LEU A 83 -2.59 8.55 7.45
N VAL A 84 -3.86 8.50 7.09
CA VAL A 84 -4.97 8.55 8.04
C VAL A 84 -5.71 7.22 8.11
N ASN A 85 -6.37 6.95 9.22
CA ASN A 85 -7.23 5.79 9.37
C ASN A 85 -8.45 5.92 8.46
N LEU A 86 -8.96 4.78 7.99
CA LEU A 86 -10.18 4.74 7.18
C LEU A 86 -11.41 5.05 8.06
N THR A 87 -12.28 5.89 7.54
CA THR A 87 -13.62 6.06 8.10
C THR A 87 -14.55 4.91 7.66
N PRO A 88 -15.70 4.70 8.28
CA PRO A 88 -16.69 3.71 7.82
C PRO A 88 -17.12 3.94 6.36
N GLU A 89 -17.19 5.20 5.92
CA GLU A 89 -17.49 5.56 4.55
C GLU A 89 -16.36 5.16 3.59
N ASP A 90 -15.10 5.39 3.98
CA ASP A 90 -13.93 4.96 3.21
C ASP A 90 -13.92 3.43 3.03
N VAL A 91 -14.21 2.68 4.10
CA VAL A 91 -14.32 1.22 4.04
C VAL A 91 -15.42 0.79 3.06
N LYS A 92 -16.57 1.45 3.08
CA LYS A 92 -17.65 1.19 2.15
C LYS A 92 -17.23 1.46 0.70
N LYS A 93 -16.60 2.61 0.44
CA LYS A 93 -16.08 2.96 -0.90
C LYS A 93 -15.06 1.93 -1.38
N ALA A 94 -14.13 1.53 -0.52
CA ALA A 94 -13.07 0.58 -0.85
C ALA A 94 -13.58 -0.84 -1.18
N THR A 95 -14.74 -1.22 -0.65
CA THR A 95 -15.35 -2.55 -0.86
C THR A 95 -16.45 -2.56 -1.92
N THR A 96 -16.86 -1.39 -2.41
CA THR A 96 -17.88 -1.30 -3.45
C THR A 96 -17.25 -1.53 -4.82
N PRO A 97 -17.77 -2.46 -5.63
CA PRO A 97 -17.32 -2.63 -7.00
C PRO A 97 -17.50 -1.35 -7.81
N MET A 98 -16.49 -1.01 -8.60
CA MET A 98 -16.48 0.15 -9.49
C MET A 98 -16.70 -0.29 -10.93
N ASP A 99 -17.23 0.59 -11.77
CA ASP A 99 -17.31 0.36 -13.21
C ASP A 99 -15.93 0.62 -13.83
N GLY A 100 -15.34 -0.41 -14.41
CA GLY A 100 -14.09 -0.35 -15.15
C GLY A 100 -14.32 -0.55 -16.66
N PRO A 101 -13.29 -0.31 -17.49
CA PRO A 101 -13.40 -0.45 -18.95
C PRO A 101 -13.79 -1.86 -19.41
N THR A 102 -13.42 -2.89 -18.64
CA THR A 102 -13.63 -4.31 -18.95
C THR A 102 -14.75 -4.93 -18.11
N GLY A 103 -15.47 -4.15 -17.30
CA GLY A 103 -16.53 -4.61 -16.39
C GLY A 103 -16.33 -4.13 -14.96
N LYS A 104 -16.97 -4.81 -14.01
CA LYS A 104 -16.82 -4.45 -12.59
C LYS A 104 -15.41 -4.80 -12.09
N VAL A 105 -14.77 -3.81 -11.44
CA VAL A 105 -13.46 -3.94 -10.82
C VAL A 105 -13.54 -3.66 -9.33
N CYS A 106 -12.68 -4.30 -8.57
CA CYS A 106 -12.53 -4.18 -7.13
C CYS A 106 -11.06 -3.89 -6.80
N LEU A 107 -10.76 -3.25 -5.67
CA LEU A 107 -9.38 -3.10 -5.23
C LEU A 107 -8.73 -4.49 -5.05
N ASN A 108 -7.53 -4.66 -5.59
CA ASN A 108 -6.80 -5.94 -5.55
C ASN A 108 -6.19 -6.27 -4.17
N LEU A 109 -6.16 -5.30 -3.27
CA LEU A 109 -5.84 -5.45 -1.85
C LEU A 109 -6.85 -4.67 -1.00
N LYS A 110 -7.14 -5.19 0.20
CA LYS A 110 -7.96 -4.50 1.19
C LYS A 110 -7.17 -3.34 1.80
N PRO A 111 -7.62 -2.08 1.65
CA PRO A 111 -6.95 -0.95 2.27
C PRO A 111 -6.98 -0.99 3.80
N THR A 112 -5.94 -0.45 4.41
CA THR A 112 -5.82 -0.28 5.86
C THR A 112 -5.74 1.19 6.26
N LYS A 113 -5.30 2.04 5.33
CA LYS A 113 -5.12 3.49 5.51
C LYS A 113 -5.55 4.25 4.26
N LYS A 114 -5.59 5.56 4.39
CA LYS A 114 -5.79 6.51 3.29
C LYS A 114 -4.65 7.52 3.30
N LEU A 115 -4.00 7.71 2.16
CA LEU A 115 -3.00 8.75 1.94
C LEU A 115 -3.73 10.02 1.52
N VAL A 116 -3.59 11.09 2.30
CA VAL A 116 -4.14 12.41 2.01
C VAL A 116 -2.99 13.35 1.65
N ILE A 117 -3.05 13.93 0.47
CA ILE A 117 -2.02 14.82 -0.07
C ILE A 117 -2.67 16.18 -0.32
N LYS A 118 -2.08 17.25 0.21
CA LYS A 118 -2.46 18.63 -0.08
C LYS A 118 -1.33 19.30 -0.84
N VAL A 119 -1.69 19.92 -1.95
CA VAL A 119 -0.76 20.65 -2.82
C VAL A 119 -1.18 22.11 -2.83
N GLU A 120 -0.21 23.01 -2.69
CA GLU A 120 -0.41 24.44 -2.84
C GLU A 120 0.31 24.92 -4.09
N LYS A 121 -0.43 25.58 -4.97
CA LYS A 121 0.10 26.30 -6.13
C LYS A 121 0.00 27.79 -5.88
N LYS A 122 1.12 28.51 -6.05
CA LYS A 122 1.16 29.97 -6.04
C LYS A 122 1.58 30.43 -7.41
N ASP A 123 0.75 31.20 -8.06
CA ASP A 123 1.04 31.85 -9.34
C ASP A 123 0.73 33.36 -9.26
N ALA A 124 0.93 34.06 -10.38
CA ALA A 124 0.70 35.49 -10.46
C ALA A 124 -0.77 35.92 -10.24
N SER A 125 -1.72 34.97 -10.35
CA SER A 125 -3.16 35.19 -10.18
C SER A 125 -3.64 34.90 -8.76
N GLY A 126 -2.80 34.28 -7.90
CA GLY A 126 -3.15 33.99 -6.51
C GLY A 126 -2.56 32.65 -6.01
N SER A 127 -3.14 32.14 -4.92
CA SER A 127 -2.84 30.82 -4.40
C SER A 127 -4.04 29.90 -4.52
N SER A 128 -3.84 28.70 -5.01
CA SER A 128 -4.83 27.64 -5.05
C SER A 128 -4.33 26.42 -4.26
N SER A 129 -5.26 25.69 -3.62
CA SER A 129 -4.95 24.43 -2.97
C SER A 129 -5.80 23.31 -3.55
N SER A 130 -5.20 22.16 -3.73
CA SER A 130 -5.90 20.93 -4.12
C SER A 130 -5.61 19.83 -3.12
N SER A 131 -6.55 18.91 -2.94
CA SER A 131 -6.37 17.72 -2.10
C SER A 131 -6.69 16.49 -2.92
N SER A 132 -5.82 15.48 -2.80
CA SER A 132 -6.05 14.16 -3.36
C SER A 132 -5.99 13.09 -2.28
N GLU A 133 -6.74 12.02 -2.47
CA GLU A 133 -6.81 10.90 -1.55
C GLU A 133 -6.59 9.59 -2.30
N ASN A 134 -5.76 8.71 -1.74
CA ASN A 134 -5.51 7.38 -2.27
C ASN A 134 -5.65 6.35 -1.16
N PHE A 135 -6.31 5.24 -1.45
CA PHE A 135 -6.29 4.09 -0.55
C PHE A 135 -4.90 3.48 -0.49
N VAL A 136 -4.50 3.03 0.70
CA VAL A 136 -3.21 2.40 0.96
C VAL A 136 -3.44 1.12 1.74
N ALA A 137 -2.74 0.06 1.35
CA ALA A 137 -2.77 -1.24 2.00
C ALA A 137 -1.38 -1.61 2.52
N GLU A 138 -1.35 -2.50 3.51
CA GLU A 138 -0.12 -3.13 3.95
C GLU A 138 0.09 -4.46 3.22
N LYS A 139 1.26 -4.65 2.65
CA LYS A 139 1.67 -5.89 2.00
C LYS A 139 3.13 -6.18 2.31
N ASP A 140 3.39 -7.34 2.92
CA ASP A 140 4.74 -7.81 3.27
C ASP A 140 5.56 -6.77 4.06
N GLY A 141 4.91 -6.10 5.04
CA GLY A 141 5.51 -5.06 5.89
C GLY A 141 5.80 -3.73 5.18
N LYS A 142 5.18 -3.49 4.01
CA LYS A 142 5.30 -2.24 3.25
C LYS A 142 3.92 -1.66 2.96
N TYR A 143 3.87 -0.34 2.84
CA TYR A 143 2.69 0.34 2.32
C TYR A 143 2.71 0.38 0.79
N VAL A 144 1.57 0.04 0.19
CA VAL A 144 1.35 0.04 -1.26
C VAL A 144 -0.01 0.63 -1.59
N ILE A 145 -0.18 1.12 -2.81
CA ILE A 145 -1.44 1.66 -3.32
C ILE A 145 -2.14 0.54 -4.10
N PRO A 146 -3.29 0.04 -3.63
CA PRO A 146 -4.07 -0.96 -4.36
C PRO A 146 -4.54 -0.42 -5.70
N VAL A 147 -4.38 -1.22 -6.75
CA VAL A 147 -4.89 -0.90 -8.08
C VAL A 147 -6.10 -1.79 -8.36
N PRO A 148 -7.20 -1.26 -8.91
CA PRO A 148 -8.36 -2.08 -9.24
C PRO A 148 -8.04 -3.22 -10.19
N GLY A 149 -8.69 -4.36 -9.96
CA GLY A 149 -8.64 -5.54 -10.82
C GLY A 149 -10.01 -6.24 -10.87
N PRO A 150 -10.16 -7.34 -11.61
CA PRO A 150 -11.41 -8.07 -11.66
C PRO A 150 -11.89 -8.45 -10.26
N CYS A 151 -13.19 -8.23 -9.97
CA CYS A 151 -13.78 -8.68 -8.72
C CYS A 151 -13.75 -10.22 -8.65
N LYS A 152 -13.35 -10.76 -7.50
CA LYS A 152 -13.30 -12.20 -7.22
C LYS A 152 -14.61 -12.66 -6.60
#